data_bb1f3a92308a45497d0face57a27289d
#
_entry.id   bb1f3a92308a45497d0face57a27289d
#
_cell.length_a   1.000
_cell.length_b   1.000
_cell.length_c   1.000
_cell.angle_alpha   90.00
_cell.angle_beta   90.00
_cell.angle_gamma   90.00
#
_symmetry.space_group_name_H-M   'P 1'
#
loop_
_entity.id
_entity.type
_entity.pdbx_description
1 polymer ?
#
loop_
_entity_poly.entity_id
_entity_poly.type
_entity_poly.pdbx_seq_one_letter_code
_entity_poly.pdbx_strand_id
1 'polypeptide(L)'
;MENATKREPSVATAVGSASEDSSVKDDQKDYDTEKDTAVESEKEEIGPLQQILSTRQLVILITVVWFYNFTLGFSSGIFKVLTPYVTSDFSQHALTATTAVVANVTSGIIKLPYAKLLDLWGRPQCMASMVLFTTVSAVMMAACQNVETYCAAQVFYYIGFFGIQFSFTILIADAIPMRHRAFVMGVLATPSLLSIWACGPAAESVLDTIGFRWGFGIWAILIPVCSLPLLYLMFKYDKQARDAGLISRPIHKQTWQENFIHYCKEFDVIGLLLLASGLCFLLLAISIYSYQSQGWGSPMIISFIVIGVLMIVGFLMYEKYLAPVTFLPWHLLTDRTVVFTNLLAGTLYTSDGVVAAYIYSMLIVEFHQSVTNATYINNIEMVGASVSNLLLGVALRYNGRIKYYALFLGVPLYILGEGLMVGLHIPNPSVGVMVLCQILISFGNGVMYPIEQLTLMAVSHAHTPALLAVETTIVACGKGAGSAIATAIWTGLFRKKLAAHLPSSELTKLDSIYGSLEVQSSYADGSEARTAIDRAYGETQRVIFITGTSILAAAWISVLFWRDIDVKKAKGGRRT
;
A
#
# COMPACT_ATOMS: atom_id res chain seq x y z
N MET A 1 36.20 -68.21 46.74
CA MET A 1 37.67 -68.23 46.69
C MET A 1 38.06 -66.89 46.21
N GLU A 2 38.39 -66.08 47.17
CA GLU A 2 39.73 -65.64 47.58
C GLU A 2 40.32 -64.66 46.56
N ASN A 3 40.80 -63.50 46.90
CA ASN A 3 41.24 -62.67 48.00
C ASN A 3 41.77 -61.39 47.37
N ALA A 4 41.37 -60.22 47.76
CA ALA A 4 42.04 -59.31 48.68
C ALA A 4 43.48 -58.90 48.31
N THR A 5 43.76 -57.61 48.12
CA THR A 5 44.56 -56.76 48.97
C THR A 5 44.82 -55.36 48.35
N LYS A 6 44.34 -54.34 49.02
CA LYS A 6 44.94 -53.11 49.57
C LYS A 6 46.34 -52.68 49.10
N ARG A 7 46.47 -51.43 48.67
CA ARG A 7 47.36 -50.38 49.28
C ARG A 7 47.12 -48.98 48.65
N GLU A 8 46.77 -48.02 49.50
CA GLU A 8 47.12 -46.60 49.45
C GLU A 8 48.45 -46.42 50.13
N PRO A 9 49.04 -45.18 50.21
CA PRO A 9 48.80 -43.85 49.59
C PRO A 9 50.10 -43.18 49.06
N SER A 10 50.01 -42.08 48.34
CA SER A 10 50.91 -40.92 48.57
C SER A 10 50.38 -39.63 47.94
N VAL A 11 50.49 -38.60 48.82
CA VAL A 11 50.20 -37.19 48.63
C VAL A 11 51.21 -36.54 47.69
N ALA A 12 50.79 -35.73 46.70
CA ALA A 12 51.58 -34.60 46.23
C ALA A 12 50.68 -33.53 45.58
N THR A 13 50.65 -32.41 46.17
CA THR A 13 50.26 -31.07 45.75
C THR A 13 50.37 -30.74 44.26
N ALA A 14 49.31 -30.15 43.67
CA ALA A 14 49.42 -29.10 42.67
C ALA A 14 48.16 -28.20 42.69
N VAL A 15 48.41 -26.96 42.91
CA VAL A 15 47.52 -25.80 42.94
C VAL A 15 47.22 -25.37 41.51
N GLY A 16 45.94 -24.99 41.22
CA GLY A 16 45.63 -23.99 40.20
C GLY A 16 45.13 -24.51 38.88
N SER A 17 43.79 -24.56 38.70
CA SER A 17 43.03 -24.16 37.48
C SER A 17 41.56 -24.59 37.61
N ALA A 18 40.82 -23.88 38.43
CA ALA A 18 39.37 -24.13 38.57
C ALA A 18 38.56 -22.82 38.56
N SER A 19 38.84 -21.90 37.64
CA SER A 19 38.06 -20.68 37.49
C SER A 19 37.68 -20.29 36.05
N GLU A 20 38.12 -21.04 35.02
CA GLU A 20 37.74 -20.76 33.62
C GLU A 20 36.65 -21.69 33.07
N ASP A 21 36.34 -22.82 33.68
CA ASP A 21 35.37 -23.80 33.17
C ASP A 21 33.93 -23.57 33.70
N SER A 22 33.74 -22.67 34.68
CA SER A 22 32.38 -22.32 35.17
C SER A 22 31.74 -21.15 34.39
N SER A 23 32.54 -20.18 33.93
CA SER A 23 32.01 -19.05 33.16
C SER A 23 31.58 -19.46 31.76
N VAL A 24 32.27 -20.39 31.12
CA VAL A 24 31.92 -20.89 29.79
C VAL A 24 30.66 -21.78 29.82
N LYS A 25 30.40 -22.46 30.95
CA LYS A 25 29.18 -23.28 31.11
C LYS A 25 27.94 -22.46 31.47
N ASP A 26 28.10 -21.33 32.15
CA ASP A 26 27.02 -20.41 32.48
C ASP A 26 26.64 -19.58 31.24
N ASP A 27 27.59 -19.10 30.44
CA ASP A 27 27.33 -18.42 29.16
C ASP A 27 26.68 -19.36 28.14
N GLN A 28 27.02 -20.65 28.12
CA GLN A 28 26.42 -21.64 27.24
C GLN A 28 25.00 -22.02 27.67
N LYS A 29 24.76 -22.03 28.99
CA LYS A 29 23.43 -22.30 29.55
C LYS A 29 22.47 -21.12 29.35
N ASP A 30 22.95 -19.89 29.48
CA ASP A 30 22.18 -18.68 29.17
C ASP A 30 21.90 -18.60 27.66
N TYR A 31 22.86 -18.94 26.80
CA TYR A 31 22.67 -18.96 25.35
C TYR A 31 21.69 -20.07 24.89
N ASP A 32 21.72 -21.23 25.52
CA ASP A 32 20.77 -22.31 25.25
C ASP A 32 19.38 -22.02 25.85
N THR A 33 19.30 -21.36 27.01
CA THR A 33 18.04 -20.91 27.62
C THR A 33 17.43 -19.74 26.82
N GLU A 34 18.23 -18.83 26.30
CA GLU A 34 17.79 -17.74 25.43
C GLU A 34 17.35 -18.29 24.05
N LYS A 35 17.99 -19.36 23.57
CA LYS A 35 17.63 -20.04 22.34
C LYS A 35 16.37 -20.90 22.49
N ASP A 36 16.19 -21.56 23.63
CA ASP A 36 14.98 -22.31 23.95
C ASP A 36 13.80 -21.39 24.25
N THR A 37 14.00 -20.24 24.90
CA THR A 37 12.99 -19.18 25.06
C THR A 37 12.68 -18.48 23.74
N ALA A 38 13.66 -18.28 22.86
CA ALA A 38 13.41 -17.78 21.49
C ALA A 38 12.69 -18.82 20.62
N VAL A 39 13.00 -20.10 20.77
CA VAL A 39 12.31 -21.21 20.08
C VAL A 39 10.91 -21.47 20.66
N GLU A 40 10.70 -21.24 21.97
CA GLU A 40 9.35 -21.27 22.57
C GLU A 40 8.53 -20.03 22.24
N SER A 41 9.13 -18.88 22.00
CA SER A 41 8.43 -17.68 21.51
C SER A 41 8.11 -17.72 20.00
N GLU A 42 8.73 -18.62 19.24
CA GLU A 42 8.41 -18.96 17.87
C GLU A 42 7.24 -19.96 17.71
N LYS A 43 6.54 -20.31 18.77
CA LYS A 43 5.22 -20.92 18.64
C LYS A 43 4.31 -19.88 18.01
N GLU A 44 4.09 -20.01 16.71
CA GLU A 44 3.14 -19.25 15.91
C GLU A 44 1.85 -19.04 16.72
N GLU A 45 1.66 -17.83 17.24
CA GLU A 45 0.44 -17.45 17.94
C GLU A 45 -0.69 -17.50 16.92
N ILE A 46 -1.45 -18.59 16.97
CA ILE A 46 -2.67 -18.73 16.17
C ILE A 46 -3.58 -17.57 16.53
N GLY A 47 -3.95 -16.77 15.55
CA GLY A 47 -4.78 -15.58 15.77
C GLY A 47 -6.05 -15.92 16.57
N PRO A 48 -6.49 -15.06 17.49
CA PRO A 48 -7.64 -15.35 18.37
C PRO A 48 -8.89 -15.77 17.62
N LEU A 49 -9.15 -15.15 16.46
CA LEU A 49 -10.30 -15.49 15.62
C LEU A 49 -10.17 -16.85 14.92
N GLN A 50 -8.97 -17.28 14.58
CA GLN A 50 -8.75 -18.61 13.98
C GLN A 50 -9.10 -19.75 14.93
N GLN A 51 -8.95 -19.54 16.24
CA GLN A 51 -9.25 -20.55 17.27
C GLN A 51 -10.75 -20.73 17.49
N ILE A 52 -11.55 -19.68 17.27
CA ILE A 52 -12.97 -19.65 17.61
C ILE A 52 -13.86 -19.93 16.40
N LEU A 53 -13.47 -19.42 15.22
CA LEU A 53 -14.32 -19.46 14.04
C LEU A 53 -14.39 -20.85 13.42
N SER A 54 -15.61 -21.40 13.31
CA SER A 54 -15.85 -22.57 12.46
C SER A 54 -15.73 -22.20 10.98
N THR A 55 -15.47 -23.18 10.12
CA THR A 55 -15.36 -22.96 8.66
C THR A 55 -16.59 -22.27 8.08
N ARG A 56 -17.79 -22.61 8.57
CA ARG A 56 -19.06 -21.97 8.14
C ARG A 56 -19.10 -20.48 8.51
N GLN A 57 -18.72 -20.16 9.75
CA GLN A 57 -18.68 -18.76 10.22
C GLN A 57 -17.64 -17.94 9.47
N LEU A 58 -16.51 -18.55 9.15
CA LEU A 58 -15.46 -17.94 8.34
C LEU A 58 -15.94 -17.60 6.92
N VAL A 59 -16.63 -18.55 6.25
CA VAL A 59 -17.20 -18.30 4.91
C VAL A 59 -18.23 -17.18 4.95
N ILE A 60 -19.10 -17.14 5.96
CA ILE A 60 -20.07 -16.05 6.15
C ILE A 60 -19.36 -14.72 6.32
N LEU A 61 -18.33 -14.67 7.17
CA LEU A 61 -17.54 -13.45 7.39
C LEU A 61 -16.89 -12.94 6.08
N ILE A 62 -16.22 -13.82 5.33
CA ILE A 62 -15.60 -13.48 4.05
C ILE A 62 -16.65 -12.97 3.05
N THR A 63 -17.81 -13.62 2.97
CA THR A 63 -18.89 -13.20 2.07
C THR A 63 -19.40 -11.80 2.42
N VAL A 64 -19.61 -11.51 3.71
CA VAL A 64 -20.06 -10.18 4.15
C VAL A 64 -18.97 -9.12 3.89
N VAL A 65 -17.70 -9.43 4.14
CA VAL A 65 -16.57 -8.54 3.79
C VAL A 65 -16.53 -8.27 2.28
N TRP A 66 -16.74 -9.31 1.46
CA TRP A 66 -16.77 -9.18 0.00
C TRP A 66 -17.86 -8.22 -0.48
N PHE A 67 -19.09 -8.36 0.02
CA PHE A 67 -20.20 -7.47 -0.31
C PHE A 67 -19.93 -6.03 0.14
N TYR A 68 -19.36 -5.85 1.32
CA TYR A 68 -19.04 -4.52 1.80
C TYR A 68 -17.86 -3.89 1.04
N ASN A 69 -16.87 -4.68 0.65
CA ASN A 69 -15.77 -4.23 -0.21
C ASN A 69 -16.28 -3.84 -1.61
N PHE A 70 -17.25 -4.59 -2.17
CA PHE A 70 -17.94 -4.20 -3.41
C PHE A 70 -18.64 -2.84 -3.27
N THR A 71 -19.39 -2.64 -2.19
CA THR A 71 -20.09 -1.37 -1.91
C THR A 71 -19.10 -0.20 -1.85
N LEU A 72 -17.98 -0.37 -1.13
CA LEU A 72 -16.93 0.64 -1.03
C LEU A 72 -16.23 0.92 -2.35
N GLY A 73 -15.88 -0.12 -3.10
CA GLY A 73 -15.22 0.00 -4.40
C GLY A 73 -16.12 0.71 -5.41
N PHE A 74 -17.41 0.37 -5.40
CA PHE A 74 -18.39 0.99 -6.28
C PHE A 74 -18.63 2.47 -5.94
N SER A 75 -18.77 2.80 -4.63
CA SER A 75 -18.89 4.20 -4.17
C SER A 75 -17.66 5.02 -4.54
N SER A 76 -16.46 4.46 -4.33
CA SER A 76 -15.20 5.12 -4.66
C SER A 76 -15.07 5.42 -6.16
N GLY A 77 -15.49 4.48 -7.01
CA GLY A 77 -15.51 4.68 -8.45
C GLY A 77 -16.44 5.81 -8.87
N ILE A 78 -17.66 5.87 -8.32
CA ILE A 78 -18.63 6.95 -8.59
C ILE A 78 -18.07 8.30 -8.09
N PHE A 79 -17.53 8.36 -6.86
CA PHE A 79 -16.97 9.60 -6.30
C PHE A 79 -15.85 10.17 -7.17
N LYS A 80 -14.99 9.29 -7.70
CA LYS A 80 -13.90 9.68 -8.61
C LYS A 80 -14.44 10.33 -9.90
N VAL A 81 -15.53 9.79 -10.48
CA VAL A 81 -16.16 10.34 -11.66
C VAL A 81 -16.87 11.68 -11.37
N LEU A 82 -17.49 11.81 -10.20
CA LEU A 82 -18.22 13.04 -9.81
C LEU A 82 -17.28 14.22 -9.46
N THR A 83 -16.04 13.95 -9.01
CA THR A 83 -15.11 14.99 -8.53
C THR A 83 -14.90 16.15 -9.51
N PRO A 84 -14.63 15.97 -10.82
CA PRO A 84 -14.47 17.07 -11.76
C PRO A 84 -15.72 17.94 -11.92
N TYR A 85 -16.90 17.34 -11.82
CA TYR A 85 -18.17 18.06 -11.92
C TYR A 85 -18.42 18.95 -10.72
N VAL A 86 -18.09 18.48 -9.52
CA VAL A 86 -18.18 19.29 -8.28
C VAL A 86 -17.26 20.51 -8.34
N THR A 87 -16.01 20.31 -8.74
CA THR A 87 -15.04 21.41 -8.81
C THR A 87 -15.37 22.41 -9.91
N SER A 88 -15.99 21.94 -11.01
CA SER A 88 -16.48 22.79 -12.11
C SER A 88 -17.71 23.59 -11.72
N ASP A 89 -18.64 23.00 -10.94
CA ASP A 89 -19.84 23.70 -10.44
C ASP A 89 -19.46 24.89 -9.56
N PHE A 90 -18.37 24.78 -8.82
CA PHE A 90 -17.80 25.89 -8.03
C PHE A 90 -16.85 26.79 -8.83
N SER A 91 -16.77 26.67 -10.16
CA SER A 91 -15.87 27.43 -11.04
C SER A 91 -14.37 27.33 -10.64
N GLN A 92 -13.97 26.22 -10.02
CA GLN A 92 -12.61 25.99 -9.53
C GLN A 92 -12.05 24.63 -10.00
N HIS A 93 -12.23 24.33 -11.27
CA HIS A 93 -11.77 23.06 -11.87
C HIS A 93 -10.28 22.78 -11.65
N ALA A 94 -9.45 23.82 -11.57
CA ALA A 94 -8.02 23.70 -11.27
C ALA A 94 -7.73 23.00 -9.93
N LEU A 95 -8.65 23.08 -8.95
CA LEU A 95 -8.51 22.42 -7.65
C LEU A 95 -8.80 20.91 -7.67
N THR A 96 -9.25 20.35 -8.79
CA THR A 96 -9.40 18.88 -8.95
C THR A 96 -8.09 18.16 -8.65
N ALA A 97 -6.95 18.72 -9.05
CA ALA A 97 -5.64 18.16 -8.75
C ALA A 97 -5.31 18.17 -7.25
N THR A 98 -5.81 19.17 -6.49
CA THR A 98 -5.62 19.26 -5.03
C THR A 98 -6.26 18.08 -4.31
N THR A 99 -7.42 17.59 -4.79
CA THR A 99 -8.07 16.40 -4.19
C THR A 99 -7.22 15.13 -4.35
N ALA A 100 -6.51 14.98 -5.47
CA ALA A 100 -5.59 13.87 -5.69
C ALA A 100 -4.36 13.95 -4.76
N VAL A 101 -3.82 15.16 -4.53
CA VAL A 101 -2.74 15.40 -3.55
C VAL A 101 -3.19 14.98 -2.15
N VAL A 102 -4.38 15.43 -1.72
CA VAL A 102 -4.96 15.05 -0.43
C VAL A 102 -5.10 13.53 -0.30
N ALA A 103 -5.58 12.85 -1.35
CA ALA A 103 -5.71 11.40 -1.39
C ALA A 103 -4.36 10.71 -1.15
N ASN A 104 -3.34 11.09 -1.89
CA ASN A 104 -2.01 10.48 -1.83
C ASN A 104 -1.36 10.67 -0.46
N VAL A 105 -1.38 11.90 0.08
CA VAL A 105 -0.82 12.21 1.40
C VAL A 105 -1.55 11.44 2.49
N THR A 106 -2.89 11.46 2.48
CA THR A 106 -3.69 10.77 3.48
C THR A 106 -3.48 9.25 3.44
N SER A 107 -3.43 8.65 2.23
CA SER A 107 -3.21 7.21 2.07
C SER A 107 -1.87 6.73 2.65
N GLY A 108 -0.84 7.58 2.57
CA GLY A 108 0.48 7.27 3.10
C GLY A 108 0.58 7.35 4.63
N ILE A 109 -0.19 8.24 5.26
CA ILE A 109 0.01 8.59 6.67
C ILE A 109 -0.97 7.86 7.60
N ILE A 110 -2.25 7.75 7.21
CA ILE A 110 -3.31 7.31 8.12
C ILE A 110 -3.09 5.90 8.70
N LYS A 111 -2.49 5.01 7.96
CA LYS A 111 -2.34 3.60 8.34
C LYS A 111 -1.40 3.42 9.54
N LEU A 112 -0.44 4.32 9.74
CA LEU A 112 0.49 4.27 10.87
C LEU A 112 -0.22 4.44 12.23
N PRO A 113 -0.90 5.58 12.51
CA PRO A 113 -1.63 5.74 13.75
C PRO A 113 -2.79 4.75 13.87
N TYR A 114 -3.41 4.38 12.74
CA TYR A 114 -4.52 3.44 12.74
C TYR A 114 -4.10 2.02 13.13
N ALA A 115 -2.91 1.57 12.75
CA ALA A 115 -2.38 0.28 13.18
C ALA A 115 -2.29 0.18 14.70
N LYS A 116 -1.75 1.20 15.37
CA LYS A 116 -1.72 1.29 16.84
C LYS A 116 -3.14 1.34 17.44
N LEU A 117 -4.04 2.09 16.81
CA LEU A 117 -5.43 2.17 17.27
C LEU A 117 -6.12 0.79 17.24
N LEU A 118 -5.88 -0.02 16.20
CA LEU A 118 -6.39 -1.38 16.09
C LEU A 118 -5.94 -2.28 17.24
N ASP A 119 -4.71 -2.11 17.70
CA ASP A 119 -4.16 -2.90 18.81
C ASP A 119 -4.73 -2.48 20.17
N LEU A 120 -4.96 -1.18 20.38
CA LEU A 120 -5.41 -0.63 21.67
C LEU A 120 -6.91 -0.64 21.87
N TRP A 121 -7.69 -0.17 20.89
CA TRP A 121 -9.16 -0.11 21.00
C TRP A 121 -9.84 -1.40 20.59
N GLY A 122 -9.18 -2.16 19.72
CA GLY A 122 -9.71 -3.40 19.15
C GLY A 122 -10.34 -3.20 17.78
N ARG A 123 -10.33 -4.30 17.01
CA ARG A 123 -10.68 -4.33 15.59
C ARG A 123 -12.09 -3.81 15.28
N PRO A 124 -13.16 -4.22 16.02
CA PRO A 124 -14.54 -3.78 15.69
C PRO A 124 -14.78 -2.29 15.93
N GLN A 125 -14.24 -1.74 17.04
CA GLN A 125 -14.42 -0.32 17.39
C GLN A 125 -13.71 0.58 16.37
N CYS A 126 -12.49 0.21 15.98
CA CYS A 126 -11.72 0.92 14.97
C CYS A 126 -12.42 0.88 13.62
N MET A 127 -12.94 -0.29 13.21
CA MET A 127 -13.73 -0.42 11.99
C MET A 127 -14.97 0.49 12.00
N ALA A 128 -15.71 0.50 13.12
CA ALA A 128 -16.89 1.35 13.28
C ALA A 128 -16.54 2.85 13.18
N SER A 129 -15.42 3.28 13.75
CA SER A 129 -14.96 4.68 13.63
C SER A 129 -14.60 5.05 12.17
N MET A 130 -13.99 4.16 11.39
CA MET A 130 -13.68 4.41 9.98
C MET A 130 -14.94 4.46 9.12
N VAL A 131 -15.93 3.61 9.40
CA VAL A 131 -17.26 3.69 8.76
C VAL A 131 -17.92 5.03 9.05
N LEU A 132 -17.83 5.52 10.31
CA LEU A 132 -18.36 6.83 10.69
C LEU A 132 -17.65 7.96 9.90
N PHE A 133 -16.30 7.95 9.81
CA PHE A 133 -15.56 8.93 9.02
C PHE A 133 -16.00 8.95 7.55
N THR A 134 -16.14 7.78 6.92
CA THR A 134 -16.59 7.65 5.53
C THR A 134 -18.03 8.15 5.35
N THR A 135 -18.90 7.86 6.32
CA THR A 135 -20.30 8.32 6.29
C THR A 135 -20.40 9.84 6.44
N VAL A 136 -19.71 10.41 7.42
CA VAL A 136 -19.67 11.86 7.64
C VAL A 136 -19.12 12.57 6.41
N SER A 137 -18.08 12.04 5.78
CA SER A 137 -17.53 12.62 4.56
C SER A 137 -18.53 12.63 3.42
N ALA A 138 -19.27 11.54 3.21
CA ALA A 138 -20.30 11.46 2.16
C ALA A 138 -21.44 12.47 2.39
N VAL A 139 -21.85 12.67 3.66
CA VAL A 139 -22.80 13.74 4.04
C VAL A 139 -22.22 15.14 3.75
N MET A 140 -20.96 15.37 4.13
CA MET A 140 -20.29 16.65 3.86
C MET A 140 -20.17 16.92 2.36
N MET A 141 -19.83 15.91 1.53
CA MET A 141 -19.78 16.05 0.08
C MET A 141 -21.16 16.35 -0.53
N ALA A 142 -22.22 15.70 -0.03
CA ALA A 142 -23.59 15.95 -0.47
C ALA A 142 -24.07 17.38 -0.13
N ALA A 143 -23.64 17.90 1.02
CA ALA A 143 -24.08 19.21 1.55
C ALA A 143 -23.12 20.36 1.21
N CYS A 144 -21.98 20.12 0.55
CA CYS A 144 -20.97 21.14 0.28
C CYS A 144 -21.51 22.29 -0.57
N GLN A 145 -21.10 23.51 -0.22
CA GLN A 145 -21.48 24.75 -0.93
C GLN A 145 -20.26 25.48 -1.50
N ASN A 146 -19.06 25.02 -1.17
CA ASN A 146 -17.80 25.57 -1.65
C ASN A 146 -16.75 24.45 -1.76
N VAL A 147 -15.65 24.75 -2.47
CA VAL A 147 -14.58 23.77 -2.73
C VAL A 147 -13.80 23.45 -1.46
N GLU A 148 -13.65 24.39 -0.52
CA GLU A 148 -12.93 24.19 0.73
C GLU A 148 -13.62 23.11 1.58
N THR A 149 -14.96 23.17 1.70
CA THR A 149 -15.74 22.14 2.40
C THR A 149 -15.65 20.80 1.70
N TYR A 150 -15.64 20.79 0.35
CA TYR A 150 -15.46 19.57 -0.43
C TYR A 150 -14.07 18.96 -0.20
N CYS A 151 -12.99 19.76 -0.22
CA CYS A 151 -11.64 19.29 0.08
C CYS A 151 -11.51 18.74 1.50
N ALA A 152 -12.11 19.40 2.49
CA ALA A 152 -12.16 18.89 3.86
C ALA A 152 -12.91 17.54 3.94
N ALA A 153 -14.04 17.42 3.25
CA ALA A 153 -14.77 16.15 3.17
C ALA A 153 -13.93 15.04 2.54
N GLN A 154 -13.12 15.34 1.52
CA GLN A 154 -12.21 14.38 0.90
C GLN A 154 -11.16 13.84 1.89
N VAL A 155 -10.63 14.67 2.81
CA VAL A 155 -9.72 14.20 3.87
C VAL A 155 -10.41 13.14 4.73
N PHE A 156 -11.63 13.43 5.23
CA PHE A 156 -12.40 12.46 6.02
C PHE A 156 -12.72 11.18 5.24
N TYR A 157 -13.03 11.33 3.96
CA TYR A 157 -13.29 10.19 3.07
C TYR A 157 -12.08 9.26 2.99
N TYR A 158 -10.91 9.79 2.67
CA TYR A 158 -9.71 8.97 2.52
C TYR A 158 -9.23 8.37 3.85
N ILE A 159 -9.39 9.08 4.96
CA ILE A 159 -9.17 8.51 6.30
C ILE A 159 -10.05 7.28 6.50
N GLY A 160 -11.36 7.42 6.30
CA GLY A 160 -12.31 6.33 6.48
C GLY A 160 -12.08 5.19 5.50
N PHE A 161 -11.97 5.48 4.20
CA PHE A 161 -11.80 4.50 3.14
C PHE A 161 -10.54 3.65 3.31
N PHE A 162 -9.36 4.29 3.48
CA PHE A 162 -8.11 3.56 3.67
C PHE A 162 -8.05 2.83 5.01
N GLY A 163 -8.67 3.39 6.06
CA GLY A 163 -8.81 2.70 7.35
C GLY A 163 -9.65 1.43 7.24
N ILE A 164 -10.76 1.45 6.52
CA ILE A 164 -11.60 0.27 6.28
C ILE A 164 -10.83 -0.78 5.47
N GLN A 165 -10.16 -0.38 4.38
CA GLN A 165 -9.37 -1.30 3.55
C GLN A 165 -8.24 -1.95 4.36
N PHE A 166 -7.56 -1.18 5.20
CA PHE A 166 -6.54 -1.70 6.10
C PHE A 166 -7.12 -2.67 7.14
N SER A 167 -8.31 -2.37 7.68
CA SER A 167 -9.03 -3.27 8.59
C SER A 167 -9.35 -4.61 7.95
N PHE A 168 -9.70 -4.65 6.65
CA PHE A 168 -9.90 -5.92 5.94
C PHE A 168 -8.62 -6.75 5.87
N THR A 169 -7.49 -6.12 5.59
CA THR A 169 -6.19 -6.81 5.54
C THR A 169 -5.83 -7.40 6.90
N ILE A 170 -6.02 -6.65 7.98
CA ILE A 170 -5.78 -7.14 9.35
C ILE A 170 -6.77 -8.25 9.73
N LEU A 171 -8.06 -8.09 9.39
CA LEU A 171 -9.07 -9.12 9.66
C LEU A 171 -8.73 -10.45 8.96
N ILE A 172 -8.19 -10.40 7.73
CA ILE A 172 -7.70 -11.58 7.02
C ILE A 172 -6.52 -12.21 7.79
N ALA A 173 -5.57 -11.39 8.24
CA ALA A 173 -4.42 -11.85 8.99
C ALA A 173 -4.83 -12.53 10.31
N ASP A 174 -5.84 -11.97 11.01
CA ASP A 174 -6.33 -12.48 12.30
C ASP A 174 -7.23 -13.72 12.17
N ALA A 175 -8.03 -13.82 11.09
CA ALA A 175 -9.04 -14.86 10.94
C ALA A 175 -8.65 -16.03 10.03
N ILE A 176 -7.68 -15.83 9.11
CA ILE A 176 -7.36 -16.80 8.06
C ILE A 176 -5.99 -17.42 8.30
N PRO A 177 -5.86 -18.76 8.30
CA PRO A 177 -4.56 -19.43 8.33
C PRO A 177 -3.68 -18.99 7.15
N MET A 178 -2.37 -18.84 7.39
CA MET A 178 -1.38 -18.32 6.43
C MET A 178 -1.49 -18.97 5.04
N ARG A 179 -1.70 -20.29 5.01
CA ARG A 179 -1.88 -21.07 3.77
C ARG A 179 -3.03 -20.57 2.88
N HIS A 180 -4.08 -19.96 3.46
CA HIS A 180 -5.29 -19.56 2.73
C HIS A 180 -5.40 -18.03 2.56
N ARG A 181 -4.53 -17.25 3.21
CA ARG A 181 -4.60 -15.77 3.16
C ARG A 181 -4.52 -15.22 1.75
N ALA A 182 -3.56 -15.67 0.94
CA ALA A 182 -3.44 -15.26 -0.46
C ALA A 182 -4.70 -15.51 -1.28
N PHE A 183 -5.31 -16.69 -1.10
CA PHE A 183 -6.55 -17.04 -1.80
C PHE A 183 -7.70 -16.11 -1.39
N VAL A 184 -7.85 -15.84 -0.10
CA VAL A 184 -8.91 -14.93 0.38
C VAL A 184 -8.64 -13.49 -0.06
N MET A 185 -7.39 -13.02 -0.04
CA MET A 185 -7.02 -11.71 -0.60
C MET A 185 -7.39 -11.60 -2.08
N GLY A 186 -7.13 -12.66 -2.86
CA GLY A 186 -7.56 -12.75 -4.26
C GLY A 186 -9.08 -12.69 -4.42
N VAL A 187 -9.84 -13.43 -3.60
CA VAL A 187 -11.31 -13.36 -3.60
C VAL A 187 -11.79 -11.96 -3.26
N LEU A 188 -11.19 -11.28 -2.28
CA LEU A 188 -11.57 -9.92 -1.89
C LEU A 188 -11.12 -8.85 -2.90
N ALA A 189 -10.25 -9.16 -3.85
CA ALA A 189 -9.93 -8.28 -4.98
C ALA A 189 -10.98 -8.36 -6.11
N THR A 190 -11.77 -9.44 -6.20
CA THR A 190 -12.73 -9.64 -7.31
C THR A 190 -13.88 -8.61 -7.41
N PRO A 191 -14.34 -7.93 -6.34
CA PRO A 191 -15.33 -6.87 -6.48
C PRO A 191 -14.94 -5.77 -7.46
N SER A 192 -13.65 -5.47 -7.59
CA SER A 192 -13.14 -4.48 -8.53
C SER A 192 -13.41 -4.86 -9.99
N LEU A 193 -13.46 -6.17 -10.33
CA LEU A 193 -13.77 -6.65 -11.67
C LEU A 193 -15.18 -6.26 -12.11
N LEU A 194 -16.11 -6.16 -11.17
CA LEU A 194 -17.50 -5.76 -11.43
C LEU A 194 -17.66 -4.24 -11.39
N SER A 195 -17.09 -3.59 -10.37
CA SER A 195 -17.27 -2.15 -10.15
C SER A 195 -16.66 -1.30 -11.25
N ILE A 196 -15.53 -1.70 -11.83
CA ILE A 196 -14.80 -0.91 -12.83
C ILE A 196 -15.63 -0.63 -14.10
N TRP A 197 -16.50 -1.56 -14.50
CA TRP A 197 -17.36 -1.43 -15.66
C TRP A 197 -18.67 -0.71 -15.37
N ALA A 198 -19.14 -0.79 -14.12
CA ALA A 198 -20.45 -0.28 -13.73
C ALA A 198 -20.40 1.17 -13.19
N CYS A 199 -19.26 1.63 -12.68
CA CYS A 199 -19.15 2.96 -12.05
C CYS A 199 -19.39 4.12 -13.02
N GLY A 200 -18.88 4.04 -14.26
CA GLY A 200 -19.03 5.10 -15.27
C GLY A 200 -20.49 5.34 -15.64
N PRO A 201 -21.19 4.34 -16.21
CA PRO A 201 -22.61 4.46 -16.55
C PRO A 201 -23.51 4.82 -15.37
N ALA A 202 -23.20 4.30 -14.17
CA ALA A 202 -23.96 4.64 -12.98
C ALA A 202 -23.77 6.11 -12.57
N ALA A 203 -22.54 6.64 -12.63
CA ALA A 203 -22.27 8.04 -12.33
C ALA A 203 -22.89 8.99 -13.33
N GLU A 204 -22.85 8.66 -14.62
CA GLU A 204 -23.52 9.41 -15.69
C GLU A 204 -25.03 9.47 -15.46
N SER A 205 -25.69 8.33 -15.22
CA SER A 205 -27.11 8.27 -14.90
C SER A 205 -27.48 9.10 -13.68
N VAL A 206 -26.64 9.11 -12.65
CA VAL A 206 -26.82 9.93 -11.43
C VAL A 206 -26.72 11.42 -11.76
N LEU A 207 -25.74 11.83 -12.58
CA LEU A 207 -25.57 13.23 -12.98
C LEU A 207 -26.78 13.73 -13.77
N ASP A 208 -27.28 12.93 -14.72
CA ASP A 208 -28.38 13.31 -15.60
C ASP A 208 -29.74 13.33 -14.90
N THR A 209 -29.93 12.56 -13.83
CA THR A 209 -31.23 12.40 -13.18
C THR A 209 -31.37 13.18 -11.87
N ILE A 210 -30.43 13.03 -10.94
CA ILE A 210 -30.54 13.51 -9.56
C ILE A 210 -29.42 14.47 -9.14
N GLY A 211 -28.40 14.62 -10.00
CA GLY A 211 -27.26 15.49 -9.76
C GLY A 211 -26.23 14.94 -8.76
N PHE A 212 -25.04 15.57 -8.73
CA PHE A 212 -23.91 15.07 -7.95
C PHE A 212 -24.17 15.05 -6.43
N ARG A 213 -25.00 15.96 -5.89
CA ARG A 213 -25.30 16.02 -4.45
C ARG A 213 -25.97 14.73 -3.97
N TRP A 214 -26.97 14.26 -4.67
CA TRP A 214 -27.58 12.97 -4.40
C TRP A 214 -26.67 11.80 -4.77
N GLY A 215 -25.76 12.00 -5.74
CA GLY A 215 -24.70 11.04 -6.04
C GLY A 215 -23.82 10.70 -4.83
N PHE A 216 -23.56 11.66 -3.93
CA PHE A 216 -22.91 11.42 -2.65
C PHE A 216 -23.92 11.02 -1.55
N GLY A 217 -25.12 11.62 -1.55
CA GLY A 217 -26.15 11.40 -0.53
C GLY A 217 -26.64 9.95 -0.44
N ILE A 218 -26.79 9.26 -1.56
CA ILE A 218 -27.14 7.82 -1.58
C ILE A 218 -26.10 7.00 -0.82
N TRP A 219 -24.82 7.29 -1.01
CA TRP A 219 -23.72 6.58 -0.33
C TRP A 219 -23.59 6.94 1.14
N ALA A 220 -24.01 8.12 1.56
CA ALA A 220 -24.11 8.48 2.96
C ALA A 220 -25.07 7.56 3.73
N ILE A 221 -26.05 6.96 3.03
CA ILE A 221 -26.99 5.98 3.58
C ILE A 221 -26.48 4.54 3.37
N LEU A 222 -26.06 4.20 2.16
CA LEU A 222 -25.68 2.83 1.82
C LEU A 222 -24.43 2.34 2.55
N ILE A 223 -23.40 3.18 2.70
CA ILE A 223 -22.15 2.79 3.38
C ILE A 223 -22.41 2.31 4.82
N PRO A 224 -23.07 3.08 5.71
CA PRO A 224 -23.33 2.62 7.05
C PRO A 224 -24.30 1.43 7.09
N VAL A 225 -25.36 1.41 6.29
CA VAL A 225 -26.32 0.30 6.26
C VAL A 225 -25.66 -1.01 5.83
N CYS A 226 -24.89 -1.01 4.75
CA CYS A 226 -24.18 -2.20 4.28
C CYS A 226 -23.05 -2.64 5.23
N SER A 227 -22.55 -1.77 6.10
CA SER A 227 -21.55 -2.12 7.11
C SER A 227 -22.15 -2.85 8.33
N LEU A 228 -23.45 -2.70 8.62
CA LEU A 228 -24.10 -3.26 9.83
C LEU A 228 -23.88 -4.77 9.99
N PRO A 229 -24.08 -5.62 8.95
CA PRO A 229 -23.85 -7.06 9.09
C PRO A 229 -22.40 -7.38 9.46
N LEU A 230 -21.44 -6.66 8.86
CA LEU A 230 -20.02 -6.84 9.13
C LEU A 230 -19.68 -6.44 10.57
N LEU A 231 -20.09 -5.25 10.99
CA LEU A 231 -19.88 -4.76 12.35
C LEU A 231 -20.50 -5.69 13.38
N TYR A 232 -21.73 -6.16 13.14
CA TYR A 232 -22.37 -7.15 14.01
C TYR A 232 -21.54 -8.43 14.17
N LEU A 233 -21.04 -8.99 13.07
CA LEU A 233 -20.21 -10.18 13.12
C LEU A 233 -18.88 -9.91 13.84
N MET A 234 -18.22 -8.79 13.57
CA MET A 234 -16.97 -8.43 14.22
C MET A 234 -17.16 -8.25 15.74
N PHE A 235 -18.18 -7.53 16.19
CA PHE A 235 -18.48 -7.38 17.63
C PHE A 235 -18.84 -8.71 18.29
N LYS A 236 -19.62 -9.54 17.60
CA LYS A 236 -19.99 -10.88 18.11
C LYS A 236 -18.75 -11.77 18.30
N TYR A 237 -17.87 -11.82 17.31
CA TYR A 237 -16.68 -12.67 17.39
C TYR A 237 -15.62 -12.11 18.34
N ASP A 238 -15.46 -10.79 18.43
CA ASP A 238 -14.61 -10.14 19.45
C ASP A 238 -15.11 -10.46 20.87
N LYS A 239 -16.45 -10.44 21.09
CA LYS A 239 -17.02 -10.86 22.36
C LYS A 239 -16.74 -12.34 22.67
N GLN A 240 -16.93 -13.23 21.70
CA GLN A 240 -16.64 -14.66 21.87
C GLN A 240 -15.14 -14.90 22.18
N ALA A 241 -14.23 -14.15 21.53
CA ALA A 241 -12.81 -14.25 21.80
C ALA A 241 -12.44 -13.79 23.21
N ARG A 242 -13.10 -12.75 23.71
CA ARG A 242 -12.93 -12.27 25.09
C ARG A 242 -13.50 -13.26 26.12
N ASP A 243 -14.71 -13.77 25.86
CA ASP A 243 -15.36 -14.74 26.75
C ASP A 243 -14.53 -16.06 26.83
N ALA A 244 -13.78 -16.40 25.77
CA ALA A 244 -12.85 -17.51 25.73
C ALA A 244 -11.46 -17.20 26.37
N GLY A 245 -11.22 -15.98 26.85
CA GLY A 245 -9.96 -15.56 27.48
C GLY A 245 -8.80 -15.36 26.51
N LEU A 246 -9.05 -15.37 25.18
CA LEU A 246 -8.03 -15.23 24.15
C LEU A 246 -7.61 -13.77 23.90
N ILE A 247 -8.46 -12.82 24.31
CA ILE A 247 -8.20 -11.38 24.23
C ILE A 247 -8.40 -10.79 25.62
N SER A 248 -7.32 -10.35 26.25
CA SER A 248 -7.37 -9.60 27.51
C SER A 248 -7.22 -8.11 27.19
N ARG A 249 -8.21 -7.30 27.60
CA ARG A 249 -8.04 -5.84 27.63
C ARG A 249 -7.82 -5.43 29.08
N PRO A 250 -6.75 -4.75 29.41
CA PRO A 250 -6.54 -4.26 30.75
C PRO A 250 -7.65 -3.27 31.11
N ILE A 251 -8.45 -3.61 32.14
CA ILE A 251 -9.41 -2.68 32.72
C ILE A 251 -8.63 -1.74 33.63
N HIS A 252 -8.22 -0.59 33.10
CA HIS A 252 -7.54 0.41 33.91
C HIS A 252 -8.57 1.12 34.79
N LYS A 253 -8.47 0.87 36.12
CA LYS A 253 -9.19 1.62 37.17
C LYS A 253 -8.37 2.85 37.61
N GLN A 254 -7.84 3.62 36.67
CA GLN A 254 -7.02 4.80 36.96
C GLN A 254 -7.78 6.10 36.69
N THR A 255 -7.30 7.19 37.28
CA THR A 255 -7.83 8.54 37.05
C THR A 255 -7.75 8.90 35.56
N TRP A 256 -8.69 9.71 35.05
CA TRP A 256 -8.73 10.09 33.63
C TRP A 256 -7.39 10.65 33.09
N GLN A 257 -6.67 11.43 33.92
CA GLN A 257 -5.35 11.98 33.57
C GLN A 257 -4.28 10.90 33.47
N GLU A 258 -4.26 9.92 34.39
CA GLU A 258 -3.32 8.81 34.36
C GLU A 258 -3.57 7.89 33.16
N ASN A 259 -4.84 7.64 32.86
CA ASN A 259 -5.23 6.90 31.66
C ASN A 259 -4.78 7.64 30.39
N PHE A 260 -5.00 8.94 30.30
CA PHE A 260 -4.58 9.74 29.15
C PHE A 260 -3.06 9.70 28.94
N ILE A 261 -2.27 9.89 30.00
CA ILE A 261 -0.81 9.82 29.93
C ILE A 261 -0.35 8.40 29.56
N HIS A 262 -0.99 7.37 30.13
CA HIS A 262 -0.70 5.97 29.82
C HIS A 262 -0.96 5.69 28.33
N TYR A 263 -2.14 6.07 27.82
CA TYR A 263 -2.45 5.91 26.40
C TYR A 263 -1.50 6.72 25.49
N CYS A 264 -1.12 7.95 25.87
CA CYS A 264 -0.16 8.73 25.09
C CYS A 264 1.23 8.06 25.02
N LYS A 265 1.65 7.39 26.08
CA LYS A 265 2.92 6.62 26.11
C LYS A 265 2.80 5.32 25.34
N GLU A 266 1.69 4.60 25.47
CA GLU A 266 1.45 3.34 24.79
C GLU A 266 1.24 3.50 23.29
N PHE A 267 0.61 4.62 22.89
CA PHE A 267 0.48 5.05 21.49
C PHE A 267 1.79 5.52 20.86
N ASP A 268 2.80 5.78 21.67
CA ASP A 268 4.00 6.47 21.19
C ASP A 268 3.65 7.73 20.35
N VAL A 269 2.84 8.60 20.96
CA VAL A 269 2.29 9.79 20.26
C VAL A 269 3.41 10.66 19.67
N ILE A 270 4.56 10.78 20.37
CA ILE A 270 5.69 11.59 19.91
C ILE A 270 6.33 10.94 18.68
N GLY A 271 6.61 9.64 18.70
CA GLY A 271 7.16 8.91 17.56
C GLY A 271 6.21 8.95 16.37
N LEU A 272 4.92 8.68 16.58
CA LEU A 272 3.91 8.74 15.51
C LEU A 272 3.77 10.16 14.91
N LEU A 273 3.81 11.22 15.73
CA LEU A 273 3.76 12.60 15.23
C LEU A 273 5.01 12.95 14.41
N LEU A 274 6.20 12.54 14.86
CA LEU A 274 7.44 12.76 14.13
C LEU A 274 7.41 12.04 12.78
N LEU A 275 7.01 10.78 12.76
CA LEU A 275 6.95 9.99 11.53
C LEU A 275 5.86 10.50 10.58
N ALA A 276 4.63 10.71 11.08
CA ALA A 276 3.50 11.15 10.27
C ALA A 276 3.74 12.56 9.68
N SER A 277 4.24 13.50 10.50
CA SER A 277 4.54 14.86 10.01
C SER A 277 5.75 14.87 9.06
N GLY A 278 6.79 14.09 9.35
CA GLY A 278 7.94 13.95 8.46
C GLY A 278 7.55 13.43 7.08
N LEU A 279 6.73 12.38 7.03
CA LEU A 279 6.18 11.84 5.78
C LEU A 279 5.21 12.83 5.10
N CYS A 280 4.39 13.53 5.87
CA CYS A 280 3.50 14.57 5.35
C CYS A 280 4.29 15.65 4.61
N PHE A 281 5.35 16.19 5.21
CA PHE A 281 6.18 17.19 4.56
C PHE A 281 6.86 16.66 3.29
N LEU A 282 7.37 15.43 3.29
CA LEU A 282 7.97 14.82 2.10
C LEU A 282 6.93 14.60 0.99
N LEU A 283 5.78 14.00 1.30
CA LEU A 283 4.73 13.73 0.31
C LEU A 283 4.13 15.04 -0.24
N LEU A 284 3.96 16.07 0.61
CA LEU A 284 3.52 17.40 0.14
C LEU A 284 4.56 18.04 -0.77
N ALA A 285 5.85 18.02 -0.43
CA ALA A 285 6.90 18.54 -1.28
C ALA A 285 6.85 17.89 -2.68
N ILE A 286 6.75 16.55 -2.72
CA ILE A 286 6.67 15.77 -3.96
C ILE A 286 5.37 16.08 -4.74
N SER A 287 4.26 16.34 -4.05
CA SER A 287 2.95 16.55 -4.70
C SER A 287 2.75 17.97 -5.22
N ILE A 288 3.34 19.00 -4.57
CA ILE A 288 3.06 20.40 -4.88
C ILE A 288 4.20 21.13 -5.61
N TYR A 289 5.36 20.49 -5.82
CA TYR A 289 6.51 21.17 -6.46
C TYR A 289 6.17 21.72 -7.86
N SER A 290 5.34 21.01 -8.63
CA SER A 290 4.94 21.41 -9.98
C SER A 290 4.04 22.65 -10.02
N TYR A 291 3.38 22.98 -8.91
CA TYR A 291 2.57 24.20 -8.78
C TYR A 291 3.38 25.43 -8.35
N GLN A 292 4.66 25.25 -8.01
CA GLN A 292 5.54 26.36 -7.62
C GLN A 292 6.26 26.91 -8.84
N SER A 293 6.34 28.25 -8.93
CA SER A 293 7.00 28.92 -10.06
C SER A 293 8.49 28.53 -10.26
N GLN A 294 9.17 28.20 -9.16
CA GLN A 294 10.57 27.75 -9.17
C GLN A 294 10.71 26.22 -9.08
N GLY A 295 9.61 25.46 -9.12
CA GLY A 295 9.62 24.00 -9.03
C GLY A 295 10.42 23.51 -7.82
N TRP A 296 11.37 22.60 -8.02
CA TRP A 296 12.26 22.06 -6.97
C TRP A 296 13.17 23.10 -6.31
N GLY A 297 13.44 24.23 -6.98
CA GLY A 297 14.25 25.35 -6.45
C GLY A 297 13.46 26.26 -5.49
N SER A 298 12.16 26.06 -5.30
CA SER A 298 11.35 26.87 -4.39
C SER A 298 11.83 26.70 -2.94
N PRO A 299 12.08 27.80 -2.20
CA PRO A 299 12.45 27.75 -0.79
C PRO A 299 11.45 26.97 0.07
N MET A 300 10.17 27.02 -0.28
CA MET A 300 9.11 26.26 0.39
C MET A 300 9.30 24.74 0.20
N ILE A 301 9.58 24.29 -1.03
CA ILE A 301 9.79 22.86 -1.31
C ILE A 301 11.06 22.35 -0.63
N ILE A 302 12.15 23.12 -0.71
CA ILE A 302 13.41 22.78 -0.03
C ILE A 302 13.20 22.67 1.49
N SER A 303 12.48 23.63 2.10
CA SER A 303 12.20 23.60 3.53
C SER A 303 11.34 22.40 3.92
N PHE A 304 10.35 22.01 3.12
CA PHE A 304 9.54 20.82 3.37
C PHE A 304 10.37 19.52 3.32
N ILE A 305 11.27 19.40 2.34
CA ILE A 305 12.16 18.24 2.25
C ILE A 305 13.10 18.19 3.47
N VAL A 306 13.74 19.29 3.81
CA VAL A 306 14.69 19.35 4.95
C VAL A 306 13.97 19.04 6.26
N ILE A 307 12.83 19.69 6.53
CA ILE A 307 12.05 19.44 7.75
C ILE A 307 11.56 17.98 7.78
N GLY A 308 11.05 17.46 6.65
CA GLY A 308 10.59 16.08 6.55
C GLY A 308 11.69 15.06 6.86
N VAL A 309 12.87 15.24 6.28
CA VAL A 309 14.03 14.38 6.56
C VAL A 309 14.48 14.48 8.02
N LEU A 310 14.58 15.69 8.58
CA LEU A 310 14.95 15.89 9.97
C LEU A 310 13.95 15.25 10.94
N MET A 311 12.66 15.31 10.64
CA MET A 311 11.63 14.65 11.47
C MET A 311 11.73 13.14 11.40
N ILE A 312 12.00 12.54 10.23
CA ILE A 312 12.18 11.08 10.10
C ILE A 312 13.46 10.63 10.83
N VAL A 313 14.56 11.37 10.69
CA VAL A 313 15.79 11.08 11.45
C VAL A 313 15.53 11.22 12.95
N GLY A 314 14.82 12.27 13.37
CA GLY A 314 14.38 12.47 14.74
C GLY A 314 13.54 11.33 15.27
N PHE A 315 12.59 10.80 14.45
CA PHE A 315 11.81 9.61 14.76
C PHE A 315 12.72 8.39 15.01
N LEU A 316 13.65 8.09 14.10
CA LEU A 316 14.54 6.95 14.25
C LEU A 316 15.43 7.05 15.49
N MET A 317 15.91 8.26 15.82
CA MET A 317 16.70 8.50 17.05
C MET A 317 15.82 8.37 18.30
N TYR A 318 14.63 8.93 18.28
CA TYR A 318 13.66 8.84 19.36
C TYR A 318 13.26 7.39 19.62
N GLU A 319 12.86 6.65 18.58
CA GLU A 319 12.46 5.23 18.65
C GLU A 319 13.56 4.34 19.23
N LYS A 320 14.81 4.62 18.85
CA LYS A 320 15.96 3.82 19.31
C LYS A 320 16.39 4.10 20.75
N TYR A 321 16.33 5.36 21.20
CA TYR A 321 16.97 5.78 22.45
C TYR A 321 16.02 6.29 23.52
N LEU A 322 14.83 6.76 23.16
CA LEU A 322 13.94 7.52 24.06
C LEU A 322 12.53 6.93 24.18
N ALA A 323 12.06 6.16 23.19
CA ALA A 323 10.68 5.66 23.18
C ALA A 323 10.44 4.66 24.33
N PRO A 324 9.46 4.91 25.24
CA PRO A 324 9.13 3.99 26.32
C PRO A 324 8.45 2.71 25.81
N VAL A 325 7.68 2.82 24.72
CA VAL A 325 7.08 1.71 23.99
C VAL A 325 7.30 1.97 22.51
N THR A 326 8.07 1.12 21.86
CA THR A 326 8.41 1.28 20.45
C THR A 326 7.22 1.01 19.54
N PHE A 327 7.07 1.77 18.44
CA PHE A 327 6.06 1.51 17.41
C PHE A 327 6.27 0.14 16.77
N LEU A 328 7.52 -0.17 16.43
CA LEU A 328 7.94 -1.47 15.94
C LEU A 328 9.29 -1.82 16.60
N PRO A 329 9.43 -3.02 17.20
CA PRO A 329 10.69 -3.45 17.80
C PRO A 329 11.86 -3.33 16.83
N TRP A 330 12.98 -2.79 17.31
CA TRP A 330 14.16 -2.51 16.49
C TRP A 330 14.69 -3.73 15.72
N HIS A 331 14.61 -4.91 16.34
CA HIS A 331 15.02 -6.16 15.69
C HIS A 331 14.17 -6.52 14.47
N LEU A 332 12.87 -6.13 14.43
CA LEU A 332 12.01 -6.30 13.26
C LEU A 332 12.31 -5.26 12.18
N LEU A 333 12.59 -4.01 12.55
CA LEU A 333 13.02 -2.98 11.59
C LEU A 333 14.32 -3.35 10.87
N THR A 334 15.21 -4.07 11.55
CA THR A 334 16.50 -4.52 11.00
C THR A 334 16.46 -5.94 10.46
N ASP A 335 15.32 -6.65 10.57
CA ASP A 335 15.19 -7.99 10.00
C ASP A 335 15.39 -7.95 8.49
N ARG A 336 16.23 -8.83 8.01
CA ARG A 336 16.61 -8.92 6.59
C ARG A 336 15.39 -9.04 5.68
N THR A 337 14.40 -9.84 6.05
CA THR A 337 13.19 -10.04 5.24
C THR A 337 12.35 -8.78 5.21
N VAL A 338 12.16 -8.13 6.36
CA VAL A 338 11.40 -6.87 6.45
C VAL A 338 12.06 -5.77 5.61
N VAL A 339 13.37 -5.56 5.77
CA VAL A 339 14.12 -4.54 5.02
C VAL A 339 14.01 -4.75 3.51
N PHE A 340 14.27 -5.97 3.04
CA PHE A 340 14.25 -6.25 1.61
C PHE A 340 12.83 -6.34 1.02
N THR A 341 11.80 -6.71 1.79
CA THR A 341 10.41 -6.60 1.36
C THR A 341 9.99 -5.15 1.18
N ASN A 342 10.34 -4.29 2.13
CA ASN A 342 10.06 -2.86 2.03
C ASN A 342 10.85 -2.17 0.91
N LEU A 343 12.10 -2.59 0.67
CA LEU A 343 12.89 -2.10 -0.47
C LEU A 343 12.26 -2.53 -1.80
N LEU A 344 11.78 -3.77 -1.89
CA LEU A 344 11.04 -4.25 -3.05
C LEU A 344 9.78 -3.42 -3.28
N ALA A 345 8.93 -3.26 -2.28
CA ALA A 345 7.70 -2.47 -2.37
C ALA A 345 8.01 -1.03 -2.82
N GLY A 346 8.98 -0.38 -2.18
CA GLY A 346 9.43 0.96 -2.56
C GLY A 346 9.87 1.06 -4.03
N THR A 347 10.66 0.12 -4.52
CA THR A 347 11.16 0.12 -5.91
C THR A 347 10.07 -0.21 -6.92
N LEU A 348 9.22 -1.20 -6.67
CA LEU A 348 8.10 -1.55 -7.54
C LEU A 348 7.13 -0.37 -7.73
N TYR A 349 6.70 0.22 -6.63
CA TYR A 349 5.73 1.33 -6.70
C TYR A 349 6.35 2.66 -7.14
N THR A 350 7.67 2.83 -7.02
CA THR A 350 8.36 3.95 -7.66
C THR A 350 8.37 3.77 -9.18
N SER A 351 8.65 2.56 -9.69
CA SER A 351 8.57 2.26 -11.12
C SER A 351 7.15 2.45 -11.66
N ASP A 352 6.15 1.88 -10.96
CA ASP A 352 4.73 2.06 -11.30
C ASP A 352 4.34 3.56 -11.37
N GLY A 353 4.75 4.36 -10.38
CA GLY A 353 4.51 5.80 -10.38
C GLY A 353 5.17 6.55 -11.53
N VAL A 354 6.36 6.11 -11.98
CA VAL A 354 7.06 6.66 -13.15
C VAL A 354 6.28 6.32 -14.43
N VAL A 355 5.96 5.06 -14.63
CA VAL A 355 5.41 4.55 -15.90
C VAL A 355 3.94 4.96 -16.06
N ALA A 356 3.11 4.84 -15.02
CA ALA A 356 1.68 5.09 -15.12
C ALA A 356 1.30 6.57 -15.30
N ALA A 357 2.21 7.52 -15.00
CA ALA A 357 1.88 8.95 -14.91
C ALA A 357 1.27 9.53 -16.20
N TYR A 358 1.75 9.13 -17.37
CA TYR A 358 1.34 9.69 -18.66
C TYR A 358 0.81 8.66 -19.67
N ILE A 359 0.56 7.40 -19.25
CA ILE A 359 0.05 6.34 -20.14
C ILE A 359 -1.29 6.75 -20.75
N TYR A 360 -2.21 7.30 -19.95
CA TYR A 360 -3.53 7.68 -20.45
C TYR A 360 -3.48 8.74 -21.55
N SER A 361 -2.70 9.78 -21.37
CA SER A 361 -2.51 10.84 -22.38
C SER A 361 -1.76 10.32 -23.60
N MET A 362 -0.79 9.43 -23.44
CA MET A 362 -0.10 8.76 -24.52
C MET A 362 -1.07 7.94 -25.40
N LEU A 363 -2.00 7.20 -24.80
CA LEU A 363 -3.00 6.42 -25.51
C LEU A 363 -3.91 7.30 -26.39
N ILE A 364 -4.26 8.50 -25.92
CA ILE A 364 -5.10 9.44 -26.66
C ILE A 364 -4.31 10.13 -27.79
N VAL A 365 -3.09 10.60 -27.49
CA VAL A 365 -2.30 11.43 -28.42
C VAL A 365 -1.53 10.55 -29.42
N GLU A 366 -0.64 9.70 -28.95
CA GLU A 366 0.30 8.94 -29.80
C GLU A 366 -0.37 7.70 -30.43
N PHE A 367 -1.29 7.04 -29.70
CA PHE A 367 -1.99 5.84 -30.20
C PHE A 367 -3.34 6.17 -30.85
N HIS A 368 -3.76 7.43 -30.90
CA HIS A 368 -5.00 7.91 -31.50
C HIS A 368 -6.26 7.17 -30.98
N GLN A 369 -6.25 6.78 -29.70
CA GLN A 369 -7.38 6.07 -29.11
C GLN A 369 -8.46 7.03 -28.64
N SER A 370 -9.72 6.60 -28.77
CA SER A 370 -10.83 7.29 -28.14
C SER A 370 -10.68 7.28 -26.60
N VAL A 371 -11.28 8.25 -25.93
CA VAL A 371 -11.32 8.33 -24.47
C VAL A 371 -11.78 7.02 -23.84
N THR A 372 -12.80 6.37 -24.44
CA THR A 372 -13.33 5.08 -23.99
C THR A 372 -12.30 3.96 -24.10
N ASN A 373 -11.65 3.83 -25.28
CA ASN A 373 -10.63 2.80 -25.50
C ASN A 373 -9.40 3.02 -24.60
N ALA A 374 -8.94 4.26 -24.48
CA ALA A 374 -7.83 4.61 -23.58
C ALA A 374 -8.15 4.24 -22.13
N THR A 375 -9.39 4.49 -21.68
CA THR A 375 -9.86 4.09 -20.34
C THR A 375 -9.87 2.57 -20.17
N TYR A 376 -10.36 1.83 -21.18
CA TYR A 376 -10.37 0.37 -21.13
C TYR A 376 -8.96 -0.22 -21.07
N ILE A 377 -8.03 0.30 -21.87
CA ILE A 377 -6.64 -0.15 -21.88
C ILE A 377 -5.98 0.15 -20.52
N ASN A 378 -6.20 1.34 -19.96
CA ASN A 378 -5.67 1.71 -18.65
C ASN A 378 -6.26 0.85 -17.52
N ASN A 379 -7.50 0.39 -17.66
CA ASN A 379 -8.15 -0.49 -16.67
C ASN A 379 -7.66 -1.95 -16.72
N ILE A 380 -6.94 -2.37 -17.77
CA ILE A 380 -6.37 -3.73 -17.89
C ILE A 380 -5.50 -4.05 -16.67
N GLU A 381 -4.74 -3.07 -16.18
CA GLU A 381 -3.88 -3.27 -15.02
C GLU A 381 -4.65 -3.72 -13.78
N MET A 382 -5.75 -3.05 -13.43
CA MET A 382 -6.55 -3.39 -12.25
C MET A 382 -7.27 -4.75 -12.43
N VAL A 383 -7.82 -5.00 -13.63
CA VAL A 383 -8.51 -6.25 -13.93
C VAL A 383 -7.55 -7.44 -13.90
N GLY A 384 -6.43 -7.33 -14.61
CA GLY A 384 -5.43 -8.39 -14.66
C GLY A 384 -4.76 -8.65 -13.31
N ALA A 385 -4.49 -7.60 -12.53
CA ALA A 385 -3.98 -7.74 -11.17
C ALA A 385 -4.95 -8.50 -10.26
N SER A 386 -6.24 -8.24 -10.35
CA SER A 386 -7.25 -8.96 -9.57
C SER A 386 -7.34 -10.44 -9.96
N VAL A 387 -7.27 -10.74 -11.25
CA VAL A 387 -7.26 -12.13 -11.76
C VAL A 387 -5.98 -12.85 -11.33
N SER A 388 -4.81 -12.25 -11.53
CA SER A 388 -3.53 -12.87 -11.18
C SER A 388 -3.35 -13.06 -9.68
N ASN A 389 -3.88 -12.14 -8.84
CA ASN A 389 -3.91 -12.29 -7.38
C ASN A 389 -4.74 -13.55 -6.99
N LEU A 390 -5.92 -13.74 -7.60
CA LEU A 390 -6.72 -14.95 -7.35
C LEU A 390 -5.99 -16.23 -7.78
N LEU A 391 -5.39 -16.23 -8.98
CA LEU A 391 -4.61 -17.37 -9.49
C LEU A 391 -3.40 -17.68 -8.60
N LEU A 392 -2.68 -16.66 -8.14
CA LEU A 392 -1.59 -16.82 -7.17
C LEU A 392 -2.09 -17.43 -5.87
N GLY A 393 -3.23 -16.96 -5.35
CA GLY A 393 -3.84 -17.51 -4.15
C GLY A 393 -4.11 -18.99 -4.24
N VAL A 394 -4.61 -19.46 -5.40
CA VAL A 394 -4.78 -20.89 -5.70
C VAL A 394 -3.41 -21.59 -5.77
N ALA A 395 -2.45 -21.04 -6.49
CA ALA A 395 -1.13 -21.63 -6.69
C ALA A 395 -0.35 -21.77 -5.36
N LEU A 396 -0.37 -20.74 -4.50
CA LEU A 396 0.27 -20.79 -3.17
C LEU A 396 -0.37 -21.84 -2.25
N ARG A 397 -1.68 -22.07 -2.36
CA ARG A 397 -2.35 -23.13 -1.61
C ARG A 397 -1.77 -24.52 -1.91
N TYR A 398 -1.32 -24.75 -3.16
CA TYR A 398 -0.73 -26.03 -3.59
C TYR A 398 0.78 -26.09 -3.38
N ASN A 399 1.53 -25.04 -3.69
CA ASN A 399 3.00 -25.05 -3.65
C ASN A 399 3.59 -24.48 -2.35
N GLY A 400 3.01 -23.41 -1.79
CA GLY A 400 3.42 -22.78 -0.53
C GLY A 400 4.64 -21.85 -0.59
N ARG A 401 5.43 -21.86 -1.67
CA ARG A 401 6.70 -21.13 -1.77
C ARG A 401 6.49 -19.70 -2.30
N ILE A 402 6.48 -18.71 -1.41
CA ILE A 402 6.28 -17.30 -1.76
C ILE A 402 7.41 -16.77 -2.65
N LYS A 403 8.66 -16.98 -2.24
CA LYS A 403 9.86 -16.49 -2.93
C LYS A 403 9.96 -16.96 -4.38
N TYR A 404 9.53 -18.20 -4.65
CA TYR A 404 9.54 -18.77 -6.00
C TYR A 404 8.67 -17.95 -6.97
N TYR A 405 7.44 -17.62 -6.57
CA TYR A 405 6.53 -16.82 -7.42
C TYR A 405 6.99 -15.39 -7.59
N ALA A 406 7.57 -14.77 -6.56
CA ALA A 406 8.16 -13.44 -6.68
C ALA A 406 9.31 -13.40 -7.68
N LEU A 407 10.26 -14.35 -7.56
CA LEU A 407 11.50 -14.36 -8.33
C LEU A 407 11.31 -14.78 -9.78
N PHE A 408 10.45 -15.78 -10.06
CA PHE A 408 10.31 -16.39 -11.38
C PHE A 408 9.05 -15.97 -12.13
N LEU A 409 8.09 -15.34 -11.48
CA LEU A 409 6.84 -14.92 -12.12
C LEU A 409 6.59 -13.42 -11.94
N GLY A 410 6.45 -12.93 -10.71
CA GLY A 410 6.02 -11.55 -10.44
C GLY A 410 6.97 -10.49 -11.02
N VAL A 411 8.19 -10.43 -10.50
CA VAL A 411 9.18 -9.42 -10.95
C VAL A 411 9.57 -9.58 -12.42
N PRO A 412 9.83 -10.80 -12.96
CA PRO A 412 10.16 -10.95 -14.37
C PRO A 412 9.03 -10.51 -15.31
N LEU A 413 7.75 -10.81 -15.02
CA LEU A 413 6.63 -10.35 -15.84
C LEU A 413 6.50 -8.82 -15.81
N TYR A 414 6.72 -8.23 -14.64
CA TYR A 414 6.68 -6.79 -14.47
C TYR A 414 7.78 -6.10 -15.31
N ILE A 415 9.04 -6.55 -15.16
CA ILE A 415 10.19 -6.05 -15.94
C ILE A 415 9.97 -6.26 -17.44
N LEU A 416 9.45 -7.42 -17.85
CA LEU A 416 9.18 -7.70 -19.25
C LEU A 416 8.12 -6.76 -19.82
N GLY A 417 7.03 -6.53 -19.09
CA GLY A 417 5.95 -5.62 -19.50
C GLY A 417 6.42 -4.19 -19.66
N GLU A 418 7.11 -3.62 -18.67
CA GLU A 418 7.66 -2.26 -18.77
C GLU A 418 8.80 -2.15 -19.79
N GLY A 419 9.68 -3.17 -19.85
CA GLY A 419 10.79 -3.20 -20.79
C GLY A 419 10.35 -3.24 -22.25
N LEU A 420 9.27 -3.97 -22.57
CA LEU A 420 8.69 -3.98 -23.91
C LEU A 420 8.11 -2.61 -24.30
N MET A 421 7.61 -1.82 -23.34
CA MET A 421 7.13 -0.46 -23.60
C MET A 421 8.24 0.47 -24.12
N VAL A 422 9.50 0.24 -23.77
CA VAL A 422 10.65 1.01 -24.29
C VAL A 422 10.76 0.91 -25.82
N GLY A 423 10.36 -0.21 -26.39
CA GLY A 423 10.41 -0.49 -27.84
C GLY A 423 9.17 -0.05 -28.63
N LEU A 424 8.12 0.46 -27.98
CA LEU A 424 6.84 0.78 -28.62
C LEU A 424 6.88 2.00 -29.56
N HIS A 425 7.93 2.83 -29.49
CA HIS A 425 8.02 4.12 -30.18
C HIS A 425 8.68 4.04 -31.57
N ILE A 426 8.46 2.96 -32.31
CA ILE A 426 8.85 2.82 -33.71
C ILE A 426 7.69 3.33 -34.58
N PRO A 427 7.92 3.86 -35.79
CA PRO A 427 6.93 4.62 -36.55
C PRO A 427 5.66 3.82 -36.87
N ASN A 428 4.79 3.63 -36.03
CA ASN A 428 3.43 3.04 -35.94
C ASN A 428 3.32 2.20 -34.66
N PRO A 429 3.08 2.83 -33.52
CA PRO A 429 2.94 2.10 -32.25
C PRO A 429 1.72 1.17 -32.33
N SER A 430 1.94 -0.12 -32.06
CA SER A 430 0.87 -1.11 -32.09
C SER A 430 0.08 -1.10 -30.77
N VAL A 431 -1.20 -0.75 -30.83
CA VAL A 431 -2.14 -0.86 -29.68
C VAL A 431 -2.14 -2.28 -29.09
N GLY A 432 -2.03 -3.31 -29.95
CA GLY A 432 -1.97 -4.70 -29.50
C GLY A 432 -0.76 -5.00 -28.63
N VAL A 433 0.43 -4.45 -28.95
CA VAL A 433 1.62 -4.60 -28.11
C VAL A 433 1.47 -3.84 -26.80
N MET A 434 0.86 -2.64 -26.82
CA MET A 434 0.55 -1.89 -25.60
C MET A 434 -0.37 -2.67 -24.67
N VAL A 435 -1.43 -3.27 -25.20
CA VAL A 435 -2.34 -4.15 -24.43
C VAL A 435 -1.58 -5.34 -23.85
N LEU A 436 -0.69 -5.98 -24.62
CA LEU A 436 0.14 -7.07 -24.12
C LEU A 436 1.04 -6.61 -22.97
N CYS A 437 1.68 -5.44 -23.08
CA CYS A 437 2.49 -4.87 -22.01
C CYS A 437 1.68 -4.65 -20.74
N GLN A 438 0.48 -4.07 -20.86
CA GLN A 438 -0.43 -3.86 -19.72
C GLN A 438 -0.87 -5.19 -19.08
N ILE A 439 -1.11 -6.23 -19.85
CA ILE A 439 -1.40 -7.58 -19.34
C ILE A 439 -0.20 -8.13 -18.56
N LEU A 440 1.01 -8.03 -19.09
CA LEU A 440 2.21 -8.52 -18.40
C LEU A 440 2.46 -7.78 -17.07
N ILE A 441 2.36 -6.45 -17.08
CA ILE A 441 2.49 -5.61 -15.89
C ILE A 441 1.41 -5.99 -14.86
N SER A 442 0.16 -6.13 -15.28
CA SER A 442 -0.95 -6.44 -14.39
C SER A 442 -0.79 -7.82 -13.73
N PHE A 443 -0.32 -8.82 -14.47
CA PHE A 443 -0.04 -10.13 -13.90
C PHE A 443 1.15 -10.08 -12.93
N GLY A 444 2.19 -9.30 -13.24
CA GLY A 444 3.31 -9.06 -12.34
C GLY A 444 2.84 -8.39 -11.03
N ASN A 445 2.09 -7.30 -11.14
CA ASN A 445 1.57 -6.54 -9.99
C ASN A 445 0.64 -7.38 -9.10
N GLY A 446 -0.31 -8.10 -9.69
CA GLY A 446 -1.24 -8.95 -8.94
C GLY A 446 -0.60 -10.15 -8.27
N VAL A 447 0.60 -10.56 -8.71
CA VAL A 447 1.43 -11.55 -8.01
C VAL A 447 2.20 -10.88 -6.87
N MET A 448 2.80 -9.71 -7.09
CA MET A 448 3.69 -9.07 -6.12
C MET A 448 2.96 -8.49 -4.92
N TYR A 449 1.85 -7.78 -5.12
CA TYR A 449 1.08 -7.14 -4.06
C TYR A 449 0.72 -8.08 -2.88
N PRO A 450 0.09 -9.25 -3.08
CA PRO A 450 -0.19 -10.15 -1.96
C PRO A 450 1.07 -10.83 -1.41
N ILE A 451 2.11 -11.03 -2.21
CA ILE A 451 3.36 -11.63 -1.76
C ILE A 451 4.09 -10.75 -0.75
N GLU A 452 4.17 -9.45 -0.99
CA GLU A 452 4.77 -8.48 -0.06
C GLU A 452 4.08 -8.53 1.30
N GLN A 453 2.77 -8.44 1.31
CA GLN A 453 1.97 -8.48 2.54
C GLN A 453 2.09 -9.84 3.26
N LEU A 454 2.00 -10.96 2.54
CA LEU A 454 2.14 -12.29 3.12
C LEU A 454 3.53 -12.52 3.71
N THR A 455 4.57 -12.00 3.08
CA THR A 455 5.95 -12.09 3.58
C THR A 455 6.07 -11.38 4.92
N LEU A 456 5.53 -10.16 5.05
CA LEU A 456 5.53 -9.41 6.31
C LEU A 456 4.65 -10.07 7.39
N MET A 457 3.48 -10.57 7.02
CA MET A 457 2.60 -11.32 7.93
C MET A 457 3.25 -12.61 8.46
N ALA A 458 4.20 -13.20 7.72
CA ALA A 458 4.92 -14.40 8.11
C ALA A 458 6.11 -14.13 9.04
N VAL A 459 6.61 -12.89 9.10
CA VAL A 459 7.73 -12.50 9.97
C VAL A 459 7.28 -12.39 11.43
N SER A 460 6.15 -11.74 11.69
CA SER A 460 5.62 -11.59 13.06
C SER A 460 4.11 -11.43 13.05
N HIS A 461 3.42 -12.33 13.75
CA HIS A 461 1.96 -12.26 13.93
C HIS A 461 1.56 -11.12 14.87
N ALA A 462 2.29 -10.94 15.97
CA ALA A 462 2.01 -9.93 16.99
C ALA A 462 2.12 -8.49 16.43
N HIS A 463 3.07 -8.25 15.52
CA HIS A 463 3.35 -6.92 14.96
C HIS A 463 2.87 -6.75 13.51
N THR A 464 2.01 -7.66 13.02
CA THR A 464 1.46 -7.60 11.64
C THR A 464 0.87 -6.22 11.28
N PRO A 465 0.03 -5.56 12.11
CA PRO A 465 -0.51 -4.25 11.76
C PRO A 465 0.58 -3.19 11.54
N ALA A 466 1.58 -3.16 12.41
CA ALA A 466 2.68 -2.19 12.32
C ALA A 466 3.56 -2.44 11.08
N LEU A 467 3.91 -3.70 10.79
CA LEU A 467 4.69 -4.08 9.61
C LEU A 467 3.98 -3.70 8.31
N LEU A 468 2.68 -4.01 8.18
CA LEU A 468 1.88 -3.65 7.02
C LEU A 468 1.64 -2.14 6.90
N ALA A 469 1.55 -1.42 8.01
CA ALA A 469 1.45 0.04 7.99
C ALA A 469 2.72 0.69 7.44
N VAL A 470 3.90 0.21 7.83
CA VAL A 470 5.20 0.66 7.31
C VAL A 470 5.30 0.36 5.82
N GLU A 471 4.99 -0.88 5.38
CA GLU A 471 5.01 -1.27 3.97
C GLU A 471 4.11 -0.37 3.13
N THR A 472 2.84 -0.23 3.50
CA THR A 472 1.89 0.58 2.73
C THR A 472 2.25 2.07 2.71
N THR A 473 2.97 2.57 3.71
CA THR A 473 3.53 3.92 3.72
C THR A 473 4.67 4.05 2.71
N ILE A 474 5.57 3.07 2.66
CA ILE A 474 6.67 3.02 1.68
C ILE A 474 6.10 2.93 0.25
N VAL A 475 5.05 2.14 0.04
CA VAL A 475 4.30 2.08 -1.23
C VAL A 475 3.81 3.47 -1.66
N ALA A 476 3.15 4.21 -0.75
CA ALA A 476 2.65 5.56 -1.06
C ALA A 476 3.79 6.55 -1.36
N CYS A 477 4.89 6.50 -0.60
CA CYS A 477 6.08 7.31 -0.85
C CYS A 477 6.73 6.96 -2.20
N GLY A 478 6.86 5.66 -2.51
CA GLY A 478 7.39 5.18 -3.77
C GLY A 478 6.58 5.68 -4.96
N LYS A 479 5.26 5.52 -4.90
CA LYS A 479 4.35 5.98 -5.95
C LYS A 479 4.41 7.50 -6.16
N GLY A 480 4.47 8.27 -5.07
CA GLY A 480 4.65 9.72 -5.11
C GLY A 480 5.99 10.13 -5.71
N ALA A 481 7.08 9.50 -5.30
CA ALA A 481 8.42 9.75 -5.84
C ALA A 481 8.49 9.41 -7.34
N GLY A 482 7.90 8.28 -7.75
CA GLY A 482 7.81 7.90 -9.16
C GLY A 482 7.09 8.92 -10.02
N SER A 483 5.90 9.38 -9.58
CA SER A 483 5.14 10.41 -10.28
C SER A 483 5.92 11.73 -10.38
N ALA A 484 6.68 12.11 -9.36
CA ALA A 484 7.55 13.29 -9.40
C ALA A 484 8.70 13.15 -10.40
N ILE A 485 9.35 11.98 -10.46
CA ILE A 485 10.39 11.68 -11.44
C ILE A 485 9.81 11.78 -12.86
N ALA A 486 8.64 11.16 -13.11
CA ALA A 486 7.97 11.25 -14.41
C ALA A 486 7.67 12.69 -14.81
N THR A 487 7.12 13.48 -13.88
CA THR A 487 6.82 14.90 -14.12
C THR A 487 8.08 15.70 -14.41
N ALA A 488 9.18 15.46 -13.69
CA ALA A 488 10.46 16.13 -13.95
C ALA A 488 11.02 15.80 -15.35
N ILE A 489 10.93 14.54 -15.77
CA ILE A 489 11.32 14.12 -17.13
C ILE A 489 10.42 14.80 -18.17
N TRP A 490 9.09 14.78 -17.94
CA TRP A 490 8.11 15.35 -18.84
C TRP A 490 8.33 16.85 -19.04
N THR A 491 8.39 17.62 -17.97
CA THR A 491 8.59 19.08 -18.02
C THR A 491 9.96 19.46 -18.60
N GLY A 492 10.97 18.66 -18.34
CA GLY A 492 12.33 18.91 -18.84
C GLY A 492 12.54 18.57 -20.32
N LEU A 493 11.84 17.55 -20.84
CA LEU A 493 12.08 17.01 -22.17
C LEU A 493 10.96 17.30 -23.17
N PHE A 494 9.69 17.12 -22.80
CA PHE A 494 8.58 17.19 -23.76
C PHE A 494 8.50 18.53 -24.47
N ARG A 495 8.60 19.65 -23.73
CA ARG A 495 8.61 20.99 -24.33
C ARG A 495 9.76 21.21 -25.32
N LYS A 496 10.95 20.69 -25.00
CA LYS A 496 12.14 20.80 -25.89
C LYS A 496 11.98 19.97 -27.15
N LYS A 497 11.45 18.73 -27.00
CA LYS A 497 11.20 17.83 -28.14
C LYS A 497 10.10 18.37 -29.04
N LEU A 498 9.04 18.90 -28.43
CA LEU A 498 7.95 19.54 -29.15
C LEU A 498 8.45 20.73 -29.97
N ALA A 499 9.24 21.63 -29.38
CA ALA A 499 9.85 22.77 -30.06
C ALA A 499 10.81 22.36 -31.20
N ALA A 500 11.48 21.20 -31.09
CA ALA A 500 12.41 20.69 -32.10
C ALA A 500 11.69 20.04 -33.30
N HIS A 501 10.50 19.50 -33.13
CA HIS A 501 9.77 18.77 -34.17
C HIS A 501 8.65 19.58 -34.80
N LEU A 502 8.06 20.58 -34.11
CA LEU A 502 6.97 21.40 -34.61
C LEU A 502 7.37 22.19 -35.84
N PRO A 503 6.47 22.28 -36.86
CA PRO A 503 6.64 23.20 -37.99
C PRO A 503 6.79 24.65 -37.52
N SER A 504 7.54 25.46 -38.24
CA SER A 504 7.79 26.89 -37.89
C SER A 504 6.49 27.70 -37.78
N SER A 505 5.45 27.33 -38.53
CA SER A 505 4.10 27.95 -38.48
C SER A 505 3.37 27.76 -37.16
N GLU A 506 3.64 26.64 -36.42
CA GLU A 506 2.95 26.29 -35.20
C GLU A 506 3.79 26.62 -33.93
N LEU A 507 5.05 27.07 -34.08
CA LEU A 507 5.91 27.40 -32.94
C LEU A 507 5.33 28.52 -32.05
N THR A 508 4.54 29.42 -32.60
CA THR A 508 3.84 30.47 -31.83
C THR A 508 2.79 29.90 -30.85
N LYS A 509 2.31 28.69 -31.12
CA LYS A 509 1.31 27.99 -30.30
C LYS A 509 1.94 26.94 -29.36
N LEU A 510 3.28 26.91 -29.26
CA LEU A 510 4.02 25.90 -28.50
C LEU A 510 3.50 25.73 -27.07
N ASP A 511 3.30 26.84 -26.35
CA ASP A 511 2.85 26.79 -24.94
C ASP A 511 1.39 26.30 -24.82
N SER A 512 0.53 26.63 -25.76
CA SER A 512 -0.84 26.13 -25.85
C SER A 512 -0.87 24.61 -26.14
N ILE A 513 -0.06 24.13 -27.07
CA ILE A 513 0.06 22.71 -27.39
C ILE A 513 0.67 21.95 -26.22
N TYR A 514 1.71 22.50 -25.59
CA TYR A 514 2.35 21.88 -24.43
C TYR A 514 1.38 21.71 -23.24
N GLY A 515 0.53 22.72 -22.99
CA GLY A 515 -0.30 22.78 -21.79
C GLY A 515 -1.66 22.08 -21.87
N SER A 516 -2.13 21.66 -23.07
CA SER A 516 -3.48 21.12 -23.23
C SER A 516 -3.53 19.85 -24.06
N LEU A 517 -3.99 18.76 -23.44
CA LEU A 517 -4.26 17.47 -24.12
C LEU A 517 -5.33 17.63 -25.21
N GLU A 518 -6.33 18.47 -25.00
CA GLU A 518 -7.38 18.75 -25.95
C GLU A 518 -6.82 19.43 -27.21
N VAL A 519 -5.93 20.41 -27.05
CA VAL A 519 -5.26 21.07 -28.17
C VAL A 519 -4.37 20.08 -28.92
N GLN A 520 -3.62 19.21 -28.24
CA GLN A 520 -2.78 18.19 -28.86
C GLN A 520 -3.62 17.21 -29.70
N SER A 521 -4.78 16.78 -29.20
CA SER A 521 -5.67 15.85 -29.89
C SER A 521 -6.55 16.51 -30.98
N SER A 522 -6.67 17.83 -31.01
CA SER A 522 -7.48 18.56 -32.00
C SER A 522 -6.83 18.63 -33.38
N TYR A 523 -5.53 18.43 -33.49
CA TYR A 523 -4.83 18.38 -34.79
C TYR A 523 -5.25 17.12 -35.57
N ALA A 524 -5.52 17.30 -36.87
CA ALA A 524 -5.93 16.20 -37.74
C ALA A 524 -4.85 15.13 -37.85
N ASP A 525 -5.25 13.87 -37.80
CA ASP A 525 -4.34 12.73 -37.94
C ASP A 525 -3.61 12.80 -39.28
N GLY A 526 -2.28 12.58 -39.25
CA GLY A 526 -1.39 12.68 -40.41
C GLY A 526 -0.94 14.09 -40.79
N SER A 527 -1.40 15.14 -40.10
CA SER A 527 -0.84 16.49 -40.28
C SER A 527 0.61 16.57 -39.78
N GLU A 528 1.42 17.48 -40.37
CA GLU A 528 2.80 17.68 -39.92
C GLU A 528 2.88 18.03 -38.44
N ALA A 529 1.97 18.87 -37.95
CA ALA A 529 1.92 19.24 -36.53
C ALA A 529 1.55 18.04 -35.65
N ARG A 530 0.58 17.21 -36.06
CA ARG A 530 0.21 16.00 -35.31
C ARG A 530 1.36 15.00 -35.24
N THR A 531 2.00 14.73 -36.38
CA THR A 531 3.17 13.84 -36.44
C THR A 531 4.34 14.33 -35.57
N ALA A 532 4.55 15.66 -35.51
CA ALA A 532 5.55 16.27 -34.63
C ALA A 532 5.19 16.07 -33.13
N ILE A 533 3.91 16.23 -32.78
CA ILE A 533 3.41 16.01 -31.41
C ILE A 533 3.58 14.53 -31.01
N ASP A 534 3.15 13.59 -31.84
CA ASP A 534 3.25 12.15 -31.60
C ASP A 534 4.71 11.71 -31.40
N ARG A 535 5.60 12.24 -32.25
CA ARG A 535 7.06 11.97 -32.12
C ARG A 535 7.64 12.52 -30.83
N ALA A 536 7.29 13.75 -30.46
CA ALA A 536 7.74 14.35 -29.19
C ALA A 536 7.25 13.57 -27.98
N TYR A 537 6.00 13.05 -28.04
CA TYR A 537 5.41 12.16 -27.04
C TYR A 537 6.22 10.88 -26.91
N GLY A 538 6.40 10.14 -28.00
CA GLY A 538 7.09 8.87 -28.02
C GLY A 538 8.53 8.98 -27.52
N GLU A 539 9.29 10.00 -27.96
CA GLU A 539 10.67 10.22 -27.49
C GLU A 539 10.73 10.53 -25.99
N THR A 540 9.75 11.25 -25.44
CA THR A 540 9.68 11.57 -24.01
C THR A 540 9.27 10.37 -23.19
N GLN A 541 8.22 9.65 -23.61
CA GLN A 541 7.73 8.43 -22.96
C GLN A 541 8.77 7.32 -22.93
N ARG A 542 9.57 7.19 -24.00
CA ARG A 542 10.67 6.24 -24.02
C ARG A 542 11.66 6.45 -22.88
N VAL A 543 12.00 7.70 -22.56
CA VAL A 543 12.90 8.02 -21.43
C VAL A 543 12.23 7.66 -20.10
N ILE A 544 10.92 7.93 -19.96
CA ILE A 544 10.13 7.57 -18.78
C ILE A 544 10.14 6.05 -18.59
N PHE A 545 9.87 5.26 -19.64
CA PHE A 545 9.88 3.80 -19.57
C PHE A 545 11.25 3.21 -19.28
N ILE A 546 12.33 3.75 -19.87
CA ILE A 546 13.69 3.36 -19.52
C ILE A 546 13.98 3.60 -18.04
N THR A 547 13.55 4.75 -17.52
CA THR A 547 13.76 5.10 -16.10
C THR A 547 13.00 4.15 -15.19
N GLY A 548 11.70 3.89 -15.44
CA GLY A 548 10.89 2.93 -14.68
C GLY A 548 11.50 1.54 -14.70
N THR A 549 11.75 0.98 -15.89
CA THR A 549 12.34 -0.36 -16.04
C THR A 549 13.70 -0.48 -15.33
N SER A 550 14.53 0.58 -15.35
CA SER A 550 15.83 0.57 -14.67
C SER A 550 15.70 0.46 -13.15
N ILE A 551 14.68 1.09 -12.56
CA ILE A 551 14.40 1.02 -11.12
C ILE A 551 14.04 -0.43 -10.72
N LEU A 552 13.37 -1.20 -11.58
CA LEU A 552 12.97 -2.59 -11.30
C LEU A 552 14.15 -3.56 -11.14
N ALA A 553 15.34 -3.20 -11.61
CA ALA A 553 16.54 -4.01 -11.36
C ALA A 553 16.82 -4.16 -9.85
N ALA A 554 16.59 -3.09 -9.08
CA ALA A 554 16.71 -3.12 -7.62
C ALA A 554 15.62 -4.00 -6.96
N ALA A 555 14.42 -4.04 -7.53
CA ALA A 555 13.33 -4.91 -7.07
C ALA A 555 13.74 -6.40 -7.17
N TRP A 556 14.32 -6.81 -8.29
CA TRP A 556 14.76 -8.20 -8.48
C TRP A 556 15.88 -8.59 -7.51
N ILE A 557 16.88 -7.70 -7.32
CA ILE A 557 17.94 -7.89 -6.34
C ILE A 557 17.35 -8.06 -4.93
N SER A 558 16.35 -7.25 -4.57
CA SER A 558 15.71 -7.31 -3.26
C SER A 558 15.10 -8.69 -2.95
N VAL A 559 14.44 -9.32 -3.93
CA VAL A 559 13.84 -10.66 -3.75
C VAL A 559 14.90 -11.73 -3.48
N LEU A 560 16.11 -11.61 -4.03
CA LEU A 560 17.19 -12.58 -3.81
C LEU A 560 17.59 -12.66 -2.33
N PHE A 561 17.52 -11.53 -1.61
CA PHE A 561 17.94 -11.46 -0.20
C PHE A 561 16.86 -11.84 0.80
N TRP A 562 15.60 -12.12 0.40
CA TRP A 562 14.57 -12.61 1.32
C TRP A 562 14.89 -13.99 1.88
N ARG A 563 14.35 -14.28 3.06
CA ARG A 563 14.26 -15.67 3.53
C ARG A 563 13.25 -16.43 2.67
N ASP A 564 13.52 -17.72 2.41
CA ASP A 564 12.55 -18.59 1.71
C ASP A 564 11.44 -18.99 2.70
N ILE A 565 10.27 -18.40 2.54
CA ILE A 565 9.10 -18.64 3.39
C ILE A 565 8.17 -19.62 2.67
N ASP A 566 7.81 -20.72 3.36
CA ASP A 566 6.82 -21.70 2.90
C ASP A 566 5.55 -21.60 3.75
N VAL A 567 4.49 -21.03 3.18
CA VAL A 567 3.20 -20.83 3.87
C VAL A 567 2.49 -22.12 4.27
N LYS A 568 2.92 -23.29 3.74
CA LYS A 568 2.40 -24.59 4.16
C LYS A 568 3.07 -25.10 5.42
N LYS A 569 4.35 -24.77 5.60
CA LYS A 569 5.15 -25.19 6.75
C LYS A 569 4.97 -24.24 7.92
N ALA A 570 4.54 -23.01 7.67
CA ALA A 570 4.08 -22.07 8.68
C ALA A 570 2.89 -22.76 9.40
N LYS A 571 3.16 -23.35 10.56
CA LYS A 571 2.25 -24.24 11.31
C LYS A 571 1.08 -23.45 11.87
N GLY A 572 0.02 -23.33 11.08
CA GLY A 572 -1.33 -23.00 11.55
C GLY A 572 -2.24 -24.20 11.32
N GLY A 573 -1.91 -25.35 11.84
CA GLY A 573 -2.65 -26.56 11.59
C GLY A 573 -3.34 -27.10 12.83
N ARG A 574 -4.69 -27.11 12.86
CA ARG A 574 -5.43 -28.10 13.63
C ARG A 574 -4.80 -29.48 13.33
N ARG A 575 -4.27 -30.12 14.36
CA ARG A 575 -4.21 -31.59 14.36
C ARG A 575 -5.67 -32.06 14.31
N THR A 576 -6.03 -32.74 13.23
CA THR A 576 -7.26 -33.53 13.11
C THR A 576 -7.31 -34.60 14.18
#